data_e0e4e95648a4b54062631fb89254ad4c
#
_entry.id   e0e4e95648a4b54062631fb89254ad4c
#
_cell.length_a   1.000
_cell.length_b   1.000
_cell.length_c   1.000
_cell.angle_alpha   90.00
_cell.angle_beta   90.00
_cell.angle_gamma   90.00
#
_symmetry.space_group_name_H-M   'P 1'
#
loop_
_entity.id
_entity.type
_entity.pdbx_description
1 polymer ?
#
loop_
_entity_poly.entity_id
_entity_poly.type
_entity_poly.pdbx_seq_one_letter_code
_entity_poly.pdbx_strand_id
1 'polypeptide(L)'
;MKCVRPVCALAFVVVLVSARPLLAQPTCPCPPPEPPPGNWVGSAGLGFALNRGNTETTNLNVTFDATYDPKTKDLWKVQGLYLRGETDGEVSVDRMFLQGRYERKLTPRSFLFGQVQYLRDEFKEIDYLFATSGGIGYKVIATDTVSVSVDGGAGVSWEKNPGLDVDTSGVFTGGDQFAWKVSPSATITQAFSALWDADDFGDALYTFSAGLSSSVLKQIELKIELLDAYKTRPPNDLVKKNDVAFLTAVVYKF
;
A
#
# COMPACT_ATOMS: atom_id res chain seq x y z
N MET A 1 -53.34 -7.81 53.28
CA MET A 1 -52.64 -8.76 52.39
C MET A 1 -51.20 -8.44 52.50
N LYS A 2 -50.39 -9.37 53.08
CA LYS A 2 -49.00 -9.13 53.48
C LYS A 2 -48.02 -9.58 52.40
N CYS A 3 -47.18 -8.65 51.92
CA CYS A 3 -46.03 -8.92 51.04
C CYS A 3 -44.84 -9.39 51.86
N VAL A 4 -44.33 -10.59 51.62
CA VAL A 4 -43.13 -11.14 52.23
C VAL A 4 -41.99 -10.97 51.20
N ARG A 5 -40.94 -10.26 51.63
CA ARG A 5 -39.66 -10.16 50.90
C ARG A 5 -38.73 -11.29 51.31
N PRO A 6 -38.04 -11.99 50.41
CA PRO A 6 -36.91 -12.82 50.80
C PRO A 6 -35.61 -12.02 50.84
N VAL A 7 -34.88 -12.18 51.93
CA VAL A 7 -33.54 -11.67 52.19
C VAL A 7 -32.54 -12.59 51.51
N CYS A 8 -31.77 -12.06 50.56
CA CYS A 8 -30.58 -12.77 50.01
C CYS A 8 -29.43 -12.63 50.98
N ALA A 9 -29.02 -13.73 51.58
CA ALA A 9 -27.79 -13.83 52.37
C ALA A 9 -26.58 -13.97 51.45
N LEU A 10 -25.65 -13.00 51.46
CA LEU A 10 -24.34 -13.08 50.84
C LEU A 10 -23.42 -13.97 51.69
N ALA A 11 -23.05 -15.12 51.22
CA ALA A 11 -22.02 -15.96 51.80
C ALA A 11 -20.65 -15.48 51.34
N PHE A 12 -19.87 -14.94 52.25
CA PHE A 12 -18.42 -14.61 52.05
C PHE A 12 -17.63 -15.91 52.11
N VAL A 13 -17.07 -16.36 50.99
CA VAL A 13 -16.09 -17.45 50.95
C VAL A 13 -14.69 -16.84 51.17
N VAL A 14 -14.12 -17.06 52.35
CA VAL A 14 -12.72 -16.74 52.64
C VAL A 14 -11.85 -17.84 52.04
N VAL A 15 -11.15 -17.53 50.94
CA VAL A 15 -10.13 -18.42 50.37
C VAL A 15 -8.82 -18.20 51.10
N LEU A 16 -8.44 -19.16 51.95
CA LEU A 16 -7.11 -19.25 52.55
C LEU A 16 -6.09 -19.62 51.43
N VAL A 17 -5.32 -18.63 50.98
CA VAL A 17 -4.20 -18.85 50.07
C VAL A 17 -3.01 -19.40 50.89
N SER A 18 -2.80 -20.70 50.79
CA SER A 18 -1.57 -21.35 51.31
C SER A 18 -0.42 -20.97 50.38
N ALA A 19 0.52 -20.16 50.90
CA ALA A 19 1.79 -19.85 50.25
C ALA A 19 2.62 -21.13 50.07
N ARG A 20 2.70 -21.65 48.87
CA ARG A 20 3.67 -22.67 48.51
C ARG A 20 5.01 -22.01 48.18
N PRO A 21 6.18 -22.57 48.60
CA PRO A 21 7.46 -22.03 48.20
C PRO A 21 7.57 -22.13 46.66
N LEU A 22 7.82 -21.01 46.00
CA LEU A 22 8.19 -20.96 44.58
C LEU A 22 9.55 -21.69 44.45
N LEU A 23 9.51 -22.93 43.95
CA LEU A 23 10.70 -23.54 43.40
C LEU A 23 11.13 -22.69 42.19
N ALA A 24 12.39 -22.22 42.22
CA ALA A 24 12.98 -21.47 41.14
C ALA A 24 12.76 -22.24 39.81
N GLN A 25 12.02 -21.62 38.88
CA GLN A 25 11.87 -22.17 37.56
C GLN A 25 13.26 -22.25 36.90
N PRO A 26 13.61 -23.36 36.26
CA PRO A 26 14.84 -23.42 35.49
C PRO A 26 14.84 -22.27 34.48
N THR A 27 15.91 -21.47 34.49
CA THR A 27 16.13 -20.42 33.50
C THR A 27 16.00 -21.03 32.11
N CYS A 28 14.91 -20.72 31.40
CA CYS A 28 14.83 -21.07 29.97
C CYS A 28 16.09 -20.53 29.29
N PRO A 29 16.83 -21.36 28.55
CA PRO A 29 17.92 -20.86 27.75
C PRO A 29 17.37 -19.74 26.86
N CYS A 30 18.01 -18.56 26.87
CA CYS A 30 17.64 -17.49 25.97
C CYS A 30 17.51 -18.05 24.55
N PRO A 31 16.40 -17.78 23.84
CA PRO A 31 16.32 -18.18 22.46
C PRO A 31 17.56 -17.63 21.73
N PRO A 32 18.13 -18.41 20.80
CA PRO A 32 19.27 -17.94 20.03
C PRO A 32 18.91 -16.58 19.40
N PRO A 33 19.87 -15.64 19.30
CA PRO A 33 19.61 -14.34 18.70
C PRO A 33 18.99 -14.56 17.31
N GLU A 34 17.89 -13.84 17.04
CA GLU A 34 17.27 -13.90 15.71
C GLU A 34 18.33 -13.54 14.65
N PRO A 35 18.41 -14.26 13.53
CA PRO A 35 19.34 -13.93 12.46
C PRO A 35 19.10 -12.47 12.04
N PRO A 36 20.16 -11.71 11.71
CA PRO A 36 20.00 -10.33 11.29
C PRO A 36 19.01 -10.28 10.12
N PRO A 37 18.10 -9.28 10.10
CA PRO A 37 17.11 -9.16 9.02
C PRO A 37 17.85 -9.15 7.69
N GLY A 38 17.37 -9.96 6.74
CA GLY A 38 17.92 -9.98 5.39
C GLY A 38 17.88 -8.59 4.76
N ASN A 39 18.64 -8.39 3.69
CA ASN A 39 18.63 -7.12 2.96
C ASN A 39 17.30 -6.87 2.22
N TRP A 40 16.45 -7.87 2.11
CA TRP A 40 15.11 -7.81 1.51
C TRP A 40 14.04 -7.68 2.57
N VAL A 41 13.13 -6.73 2.34
CA VAL A 41 11.88 -6.59 3.09
C VAL A 41 10.78 -6.38 2.06
N GLY A 42 9.71 -7.12 2.20
CA GLY A 42 8.64 -7.02 1.22
C GLY A 42 7.31 -7.55 1.73
N SER A 43 6.31 -7.42 0.87
CA SER A 43 4.98 -7.93 1.11
C SER A 43 4.32 -8.39 -0.19
N ALA A 44 3.47 -9.40 -0.08
CA ALA A 44 2.58 -9.84 -1.15
C ALA A 44 1.16 -9.91 -0.59
N GLY A 45 0.22 -9.26 -1.26
CA GLY A 45 -1.18 -9.17 -0.86
C GLY A 45 -2.10 -9.81 -1.89
N LEU A 46 -3.12 -10.50 -1.40
CA LEU A 46 -4.19 -11.05 -2.20
C LEU A 46 -5.53 -10.66 -1.59
N GLY A 47 -6.38 -10.04 -2.39
CA GLY A 47 -7.75 -9.71 -2.02
C GLY A 47 -8.73 -10.30 -3.03
N PHE A 48 -9.81 -10.84 -2.50
CA PHE A 48 -10.90 -11.40 -3.29
C PHE A 48 -12.23 -11.03 -2.65
N ALA A 49 -13.17 -10.54 -3.47
CA ALA A 49 -14.54 -10.25 -3.03
C ALA A 49 -15.52 -10.84 -4.03
N LEU A 50 -16.51 -11.54 -3.52
CA LEU A 50 -17.60 -12.13 -4.30
C LEU A 50 -18.92 -11.65 -3.70
N ASN A 51 -19.75 -11.04 -4.52
CA ASN A 51 -21.11 -10.67 -4.18
C ASN A 51 -22.07 -11.35 -5.15
N ARG A 52 -23.14 -11.94 -4.63
CA ARG A 52 -24.19 -12.60 -5.44
C ARG A 52 -25.56 -12.19 -4.94
N GLY A 53 -26.44 -11.88 -5.88
CA GLY A 53 -27.80 -11.44 -5.59
C GLY A 53 -28.43 -10.78 -6.80
N ASN A 54 -29.04 -9.61 -6.60
CA ASN A 54 -29.60 -8.82 -7.71
C ASN A 54 -28.53 -8.29 -8.67
N THR A 55 -27.30 -8.16 -8.19
CA THR A 55 -26.09 -7.81 -8.98
C THR A 55 -24.99 -8.78 -8.56
N GLU A 56 -24.33 -9.39 -9.53
CA GLU A 56 -23.19 -10.25 -9.28
C GLU A 56 -21.89 -9.49 -9.50
N THR A 57 -21.02 -9.41 -8.47
CA THR A 57 -19.71 -8.80 -8.61
C THR A 57 -18.62 -9.76 -8.15
N THR A 58 -17.54 -9.79 -8.89
CA THR A 58 -16.31 -10.50 -8.54
C THR A 58 -15.15 -9.54 -8.65
N ASN A 59 -14.37 -9.39 -7.58
CA ASN A 59 -13.20 -8.53 -7.57
C ASN A 59 -11.98 -9.32 -7.09
N LEU A 60 -10.90 -9.19 -7.82
CA LEU A 60 -9.58 -9.73 -7.49
C LEU A 60 -8.59 -8.58 -7.43
N ASN A 61 -7.78 -8.51 -6.38
CA ASN A 61 -6.61 -7.65 -6.35
C ASN A 61 -5.38 -8.43 -5.88
N VAL A 62 -4.25 -8.16 -6.54
CA VAL A 62 -2.95 -8.72 -6.19
C VAL A 62 -1.99 -7.55 -6.05
N THR A 63 -1.28 -7.48 -4.92
CA THR A 63 -0.27 -6.46 -4.66
C THR A 63 1.06 -7.11 -4.34
N PHE A 64 2.14 -6.44 -4.72
CA PHE A 64 3.49 -6.86 -4.40
C PHE A 64 4.35 -5.62 -4.15
N ASP A 65 5.08 -5.64 -3.05
CA ASP A 65 6.07 -4.61 -2.69
C ASP A 65 7.33 -5.29 -2.21
N ALA A 66 8.49 -4.87 -2.71
CA ALA A 66 9.76 -5.35 -2.22
C ALA A 66 10.79 -4.22 -2.19
N THR A 67 11.57 -4.17 -1.14
CA THR A 67 12.67 -3.24 -0.94
C THR A 67 13.94 -4.02 -0.62
N TYR A 68 14.99 -3.78 -1.41
CA TYR A 68 16.34 -4.26 -1.14
C TYR A 68 17.17 -3.13 -0.56
N ASP A 69 17.54 -3.24 0.72
CA ASP A 69 18.42 -2.28 1.42
C ASP A 69 19.71 -2.98 1.84
N PRO A 70 20.80 -2.90 1.05
CA PRO A 70 22.09 -3.49 1.40
C PRO A 70 22.79 -2.76 2.56
N LYS A 71 22.08 -1.85 3.25
CA LYS A 71 22.61 -1.02 4.34
C LYS A 71 23.75 -0.08 3.89
N THR A 72 23.77 0.24 2.60
CA THR A 72 24.67 1.21 1.98
C THR A 72 23.92 2.52 1.68
N LYS A 73 24.39 3.26 0.68
CA LYS A 73 23.67 4.45 0.18
C LYS A 73 22.57 4.12 -0.82
N ASP A 74 22.55 2.90 -1.33
CA ASP A 74 21.69 2.47 -2.43
C ASP A 74 20.48 1.71 -1.89
N LEU A 75 19.34 1.90 -2.53
CA LEU A 75 18.07 1.27 -2.20
C LEU A 75 17.35 0.92 -3.49
N TRP A 76 16.80 -0.28 -3.58
CA TRP A 76 16.00 -0.74 -4.71
C TRP A 76 14.58 -1.06 -4.22
N LYS A 77 13.59 -0.56 -4.95
CA LYS A 77 12.17 -0.80 -4.66
C LYS A 77 11.48 -1.33 -5.89
N VAL A 78 10.62 -2.31 -5.71
CA VAL A 78 9.75 -2.84 -6.76
C VAL A 78 8.33 -2.87 -6.20
N GLN A 79 7.37 -2.41 -6.99
CA GLN A 79 5.96 -2.41 -6.64
C GLN A 79 5.14 -2.97 -7.79
N GLY A 80 4.09 -3.69 -7.47
CA GLY A 80 3.14 -4.22 -8.42
C GLY A 80 1.72 -4.21 -7.87
N LEU A 81 0.77 -3.92 -8.76
CA LEU A 81 -0.67 -3.96 -8.49
C LEU A 81 -1.37 -4.54 -9.71
N TYR A 82 -2.23 -5.50 -9.49
CA TYR A 82 -3.18 -5.98 -10.48
C TYR A 82 -4.59 -5.95 -9.88
N LEU A 83 -5.51 -5.32 -10.60
CA LEU A 83 -6.92 -5.24 -10.24
C LEU A 83 -7.75 -5.81 -11.38
N ARG A 84 -8.66 -6.73 -11.06
CA ARG A 84 -9.69 -7.20 -11.99
C ARG A 84 -11.03 -7.23 -11.29
N GLY A 85 -12.01 -6.58 -11.89
CA GLY A 85 -13.39 -6.56 -11.44
C GLY A 85 -14.33 -6.99 -12.55
N GLU A 86 -15.37 -7.75 -12.19
CA GLU A 86 -16.45 -8.14 -13.09
C GLU A 86 -17.78 -7.82 -12.41
N THR A 87 -18.74 -7.29 -13.18
CA THR A 87 -20.09 -6.97 -12.73
C THR A 87 -21.08 -7.58 -13.72
N ASP A 88 -21.94 -8.48 -13.24
CA ASP A 88 -22.94 -9.20 -14.07
C ASP A 88 -22.31 -9.93 -15.27
N GLY A 89 -21.08 -10.44 -15.10
CA GLY A 89 -20.32 -11.17 -16.10
C GLY A 89 -19.54 -10.30 -17.09
N GLU A 90 -19.65 -8.99 -16.98
CA GLU A 90 -18.86 -8.05 -17.77
C GLU A 90 -17.69 -7.50 -16.95
N VAL A 91 -16.51 -7.39 -17.59
CA VAL A 91 -15.33 -6.80 -16.94
C VAL A 91 -15.59 -5.33 -16.67
N SER A 92 -15.44 -4.91 -15.43
CA SER A 92 -15.68 -3.54 -14.95
C SER A 92 -14.41 -2.83 -14.49
N VAL A 93 -13.33 -3.58 -14.23
CA VAL A 93 -11.99 -3.08 -13.93
C VAL A 93 -10.97 -4.07 -14.46
N ASP A 94 -9.99 -3.61 -15.22
CA ASP A 94 -8.77 -4.37 -15.56
C ASP A 94 -7.59 -3.40 -15.61
N ARG A 95 -6.80 -3.41 -14.54
CA ARG A 95 -5.68 -2.49 -14.36
C ARG A 95 -4.45 -3.23 -13.86
N MET A 96 -3.31 -2.95 -14.47
CA MET A 96 -2.00 -3.46 -14.05
C MET A 96 -1.03 -2.29 -13.92
N PHE A 97 -0.36 -2.22 -12.78
CA PHE A 97 0.70 -1.26 -12.51
C PHE A 97 1.95 -1.98 -12.03
N LEU A 98 3.10 -1.61 -12.58
CA LEU A 98 4.41 -2.09 -12.16
C LEU A 98 5.36 -0.90 -12.05
N GLN A 99 6.17 -0.86 -11.01
CA GLN A 99 7.20 0.17 -10.82
C GLN A 99 8.48 -0.45 -10.28
N GLY A 100 9.59 -0.07 -10.88
CA GLY A 100 10.93 -0.27 -10.35
C GLY A 100 11.58 1.08 -10.03
N ARG A 101 12.14 1.23 -8.83
CA ARG A 101 12.77 2.48 -8.39
C ARG A 101 14.11 2.20 -7.70
N TYR A 102 15.12 2.88 -8.16
CA TYR A 102 16.43 2.96 -7.51
C TYR A 102 16.57 4.29 -6.80
N GLU A 103 17.06 4.28 -5.56
CA GLU A 103 17.34 5.49 -4.78
C GLU A 103 18.78 5.46 -4.27
N ARG A 104 19.47 6.59 -4.40
CA ARG A 104 20.80 6.81 -3.84
C ARG A 104 20.77 7.92 -2.81
N LYS A 105 21.04 7.57 -1.56
CA LYS A 105 21.10 8.51 -0.43
C LYS A 105 22.29 9.47 -0.63
N LEU A 106 22.03 10.77 -0.70
CA LEU A 106 23.03 11.83 -0.73
C LEU A 106 23.37 12.28 0.69
N THR A 107 22.33 12.48 1.48
CA THR A 107 22.40 12.84 2.90
C THR A 107 21.43 11.95 3.69
N PRO A 108 21.38 12.03 5.03
CA PRO A 108 20.34 11.33 5.80
C PRO A 108 18.90 11.65 5.37
N ARG A 109 18.69 12.82 4.75
CA ARG A 109 17.36 13.29 4.35
C ARG A 109 17.14 13.43 2.85
N SER A 110 18.20 13.64 2.04
CA SER A 110 18.06 13.82 0.59
C SER A 110 18.56 12.60 -0.17
N PHE A 111 17.92 12.32 -1.30
CA PHE A 111 18.26 11.21 -2.19
C PHE A 111 18.04 11.58 -3.66
N LEU A 112 18.82 10.97 -4.55
CA LEU A 112 18.50 10.90 -5.96
C LEU A 112 17.67 9.65 -6.23
N PHE A 113 16.81 9.70 -7.23
CA PHE A 113 16.11 8.51 -7.70
C PHE A 113 16.12 8.40 -9.22
N GLY A 114 16.02 7.17 -9.69
CA GLY A 114 15.65 6.80 -11.05
C GLY A 114 14.54 5.76 -10.97
N GLN A 115 13.51 5.89 -11.80
CA GLN A 115 12.40 4.95 -11.80
C GLN A 115 11.92 4.63 -13.21
N VAL A 116 11.35 3.44 -13.32
CA VAL A 116 10.59 2.99 -14.48
C VAL A 116 9.23 2.56 -14.00
N GLN A 117 8.19 2.88 -14.75
CA GLN A 117 6.83 2.47 -14.43
C GLN A 117 6.08 2.03 -15.69
N TYR A 118 5.21 1.07 -15.51
CA TYR A 118 4.32 0.53 -16.51
C TYR A 118 2.90 0.54 -15.96
N LEU A 119 1.98 1.08 -16.73
CA LEU A 119 0.55 1.08 -16.43
C LEU A 119 -0.20 0.56 -17.66
N ARG A 120 -1.12 -0.37 -17.45
CA ARG A 120 -2.21 -0.73 -18.35
C ARG A 120 -3.51 -0.51 -17.61
N ASP A 121 -4.46 0.16 -18.25
CA ASP A 121 -5.76 0.45 -17.65
C ASP A 121 -6.82 0.48 -18.77
N GLU A 122 -7.55 -0.62 -18.92
CA GLU A 122 -8.51 -0.80 -20.00
C GLU A 122 -9.67 0.21 -19.92
N PHE A 123 -10.03 0.63 -18.70
CA PHE A 123 -11.14 1.57 -18.49
C PHE A 123 -10.76 3.04 -18.67
N LYS A 124 -9.46 3.33 -18.67
CA LYS A 124 -8.92 4.63 -19.10
C LYS A 124 -8.48 4.62 -20.56
N GLU A 125 -8.76 3.52 -21.28
CA GLU A 125 -8.30 3.31 -22.67
C GLU A 125 -6.78 3.50 -22.78
N ILE A 126 -6.02 3.03 -21.80
CA ILE A 126 -4.57 3.00 -21.81
C ILE A 126 -4.14 1.56 -22.10
N ASP A 127 -3.81 1.25 -23.37
CA ASP A 127 -3.24 -0.05 -23.74
C ASP A 127 -1.92 -0.29 -23.00
N TYR A 128 -1.08 0.74 -22.95
CA TYR A 128 0.05 0.86 -22.06
C TYR A 128 0.52 2.30 -21.92
N LEU A 129 1.02 2.61 -20.74
CA LEU A 129 1.85 3.79 -20.47
C LEU A 129 3.14 3.30 -19.82
N PHE A 130 4.24 3.49 -20.53
CA PHE A 130 5.58 3.25 -20.01
C PHE A 130 6.24 4.59 -19.76
N ALA A 131 6.77 4.82 -18.56
CA ALA A 131 7.47 6.05 -18.24
C ALA A 131 8.77 5.76 -17.50
N THR A 132 9.80 6.54 -17.86
CA THR A 132 11.08 6.57 -17.16
C THR A 132 11.28 7.96 -16.61
N SER A 133 11.72 8.10 -15.37
CA SER A 133 12.02 9.40 -14.80
C SER A 133 13.16 9.31 -13.80
N GLY A 134 13.78 10.46 -13.58
CA GLY A 134 14.82 10.63 -12.57
C GLY A 134 14.67 11.99 -11.89
N GLY A 135 15.12 12.07 -10.65
CA GLY A 135 14.93 13.29 -9.88
C GLY A 135 15.54 13.24 -8.50
N ILE A 136 15.06 14.14 -7.66
CA ILE A 136 15.51 14.29 -6.28
C ILE A 136 14.35 14.14 -5.32
N GLY A 137 14.62 13.61 -4.14
CA GLY A 137 13.65 13.53 -3.07
C GLY A 137 14.21 13.97 -1.73
N TYR A 138 13.31 14.32 -0.84
CA TYR A 138 13.63 14.80 0.50
C TYR A 138 12.71 14.18 1.56
N LYS A 139 13.32 13.63 2.61
CA LYS A 139 12.60 13.12 3.79
C LYS A 139 12.32 14.29 4.74
N VAL A 140 11.10 14.78 4.71
CA VAL A 140 10.63 15.89 5.56
C VAL A 140 10.61 15.46 7.03
N ILE A 141 10.06 14.26 7.27
CA ILE A 141 10.02 13.62 8.59
C ILE A 141 10.60 12.21 8.43
N ALA A 142 11.51 11.83 9.33
CA ALA A 142 12.11 10.50 9.36
C ALA A 142 12.34 10.11 10.82
N THR A 143 11.27 9.61 11.48
CA THR A 143 11.30 9.05 12.83
C THR A 143 10.94 7.57 12.78
N ASP A 144 11.06 6.86 13.90
CA ASP A 144 10.71 5.43 13.98
C ASP A 144 9.20 5.19 13.82
N THR A 145 8.37 6.20 14.09
CA THR A 145 6.91 6.11 14.05
C THR A 145 6.28 6.82 12.86
N VAL A 146 6.87 7.93 12.37
CA VAL A 146 6.34 8.73 11.28
C VAL A 146 7.42 8.96 10.24
N SER A 147 7.10 8.69 8.99
CA SER A 147 7.92 9.08 7.85
C SER A 147 7.09 9.87 6.84
N VAL A 148 7.67 10.96 6.34
CA VAL A 148 7.12 11.79 5.26
C VAL A 148 8.24 12.08 4.29
N SER A 149 8.03 11.77 3.03
CA SER A 149 8.95 12.13 1.95
C SER A 149 8.22 12.78 0.79
N VAL A 150 8.90 13.67 0.12
CA VAL A 150 8.45 14.31 -1.11
C VAL A 150 9.51 14.13 -2.17
N ASP A 151 9.13 14.01 -3.42
CA ASP A 151 10.06 13.94 -4.53
C ASP A 151 9.52 14.64 -5.78
N GLY A 152 10.44 14.98 -6.67
CA GLY A 152 10.14 15.56 -7.97
C GLY A 152 11.23 15.23 -8.98
N GLY A 153 10.83 15.11 -10.23
CA GLY A 153 11.73 14.70 -11.29
C GLY A 153 11.19 15.01 -12.68
N ALA A 154 11.95 14.57 -13.67
CA ALA A 154 11.58 14.69 -15.07
C ALA A 154 11.97 13.40 -15.82
N GLY A 155 11.35 13.16 -16.95
CA GLY A 155 11.56 11.95 -17.71
C GLY A 155 10.89 11.95 -19.07
N VAL A 156 10.61 10.76 -19.57
CA VAL A 156 9.93 10.53 -20.84
C VAL A 156 8.87 9.46 -20.63
N SER A 157 7.72 9.64 -21.25
CA SER A 157 6.65 8.65 -21.31
C SER A 157 6.35 8.24 -22.76
N TRP A 158 5.87 7.01 -22.90
CA TRP A 158 5.31 6.44 -24.10
C TRP A 158 3.93 5.91 -23.77
N GLU A 159 2.90 6.58 -24.26
CA GLU A 159 1.51 6.19 -24.05
C GLU A 159 0.90 5.67 -25.35
N LYS A 160 0.20 4.56 -25.26
CA LYS A 160 -0.57 3.97 -26.35
C LYS A 160 -2.02 3.87 -25.91
N ASN A 161 -2.89 4.47 -26.71
CA ASN A 161 -4.33 4.37 -26.59
C ASN A 161 -4.92 3.55 -27.75
N PRO A 162 -6.06 2.88 -27.58
CA PRO A 162 -6.69 2.08 -28.63
C PRO A 162 -6.94 2.90 -29.91
N GLY A 163 -6.46 2.38 -31.03
CA GLY A 163 -6.66 3.01 -32.33
C GLY A 163 -5.82 4.26 -32.62
N LEU A 164 -5.03 4.75 -31.67
CA LEU A 164 -4.12 5.89 -31.85
C LEU A 164 -2.66 5.41 -32.01
N ASP A 165 -1.80 6.25 -32.55
CA ASP A 165 -0.36 6.01 -32.56
C ASP A 165 0.24 6.17 -31.14
N VAL A 166 1.47 5.67 -30.95
CA VAL A 166 2.20 5.86 -29.69
C VAL A 166 2.55 7.34 -29.56
N ASP A 167 2.07 7.92 -28.49
CA ASP A 167 2.48 9.27 -28.07
C ASP A 167 3.74 9.22 -27.21
N THR A 168 4.72 10.07 -27.53
CA THR A 168 5.98 10.16 -26.79
C THR A 168 6.16 11.58 -26.31
N SER A 169 6.13 11.75 -25.00
CA SER A 169 6.18 13.07 -24.37
C SER A 169 7.28 13.15 -23.30
N GLY A 170 7.89 14.32 -23.18
CA GLY A 170 8.59 14.69 -21.96
C GLY A 170 7.62 14.74 -20.80
N VAL A 171 8.05 14.34 -19.59
CA VAL A 171 7.17 14.39 -18.42
C VAL A 171 7.88 14.99 -17.22
N PHE A 172 7.09 15.70 -16.40
CA PHE A 172 7.47 16.01 -15.03
C PHE A 172 6.75 15.07 -14.06
N THR A 173 7.45 14.69 -13.00
CA THR A 173 6.88 13.84 -11.95
C THR A 173 6.99 14.53 -10.60
N GLY A 174 6.01 14.29 -9.74
CA GLY A 174 6.03 14.74 -8.35
C GLY A 174 5.23 13.82 -7.48
N GLY A 175 5.60 13.70 -6.21
CA GLY A 175 4.87 12.85 -5.30
C GLY A 175 5.23 13.06 -3.86
N ASP A 176 4.40 12.47 -3.00
CA ASP A 176 4.68 12.34 -1.58
C ASP A 176 4.34 10.93 -1.09
N GLN A 177 4.98 10.56 -0.01
CA GLN A 177 4.70 9.33 0.73
C GLN A 177 4.66 9.65 2.22
N PHE A 178 3.61 9.19 2.87
CA PHE A 178 3.41 9.27 4.31
C PHE A 178 3.20 7.87 4.86
N ALA A 179 3.85 7.56 5.99
CA ALA A 179 3.59 6.37 6.78
C ALA A 179 3.62 6.70 8.27
N TRP A 180 2.63 6.22 9.00
CA TRP A 180 2.51 6.39 10.44
C TRP A 180 2.18 5.07 11.13
N LYS A 181 3.10 4.59 11.96
CA LYS A 181 2.89 3.47 12.88
C LYS A 181 2.06 3.97 14.07
N VAL A 182 0.75 3.81 13.98
CA VAL A 182 -0.21 4.23 15.02
C VAL A 182 -0.05 3.37 16.27
N SER A 183 0.28 2.09 16.08
CA SER A 183 0.57 1.13 17.14
C SER A 183 1.62 0.11 16.66
N PRO A 184 2.13 -0.78 17.53
CA PRO A 184 3.03 -1.86 17.12
C PRO A 184 2.43 -2.78 16.04
N SER A 185 1.10 -2.85 15.94
CA SER A 185 0.39 -3.72 14.99
C SER A 185 -0.34 -2.97 13.88
N ALA A 186 -0.44 -1.63 13.92
CA ALA A 186 -1.22 -0.87 12.95
C ALA A 186 -0.41 0.26 12.32
N THR A 187 -0.49 0.37 10.99
CA THR A 187 0.19 1.39 10.19
C THR A 187 -0.80 2.04 9.23
N ILE A 188 -0.82 3.36 9.21
CA ILE A 188 -1.50 4.16 8.20
C ILE A 188 -0.48 4.56 7.15
N THR A 189 -0.83 4.42 5.88
CA THR A 189 -0.02 4.84 4.74
C THR A 189 -0.82 5.74 3.82
N GLN A 190 -0.15 6.68 3.19
CA GLN A 190 -0.70 7.46 2.11
C GLN A 190 0.41 7.68 1.08
N ALA A 191 0.04 7.68 -0.20
CA ALA A 191 0.92 8.08 -1.28
C ALA A 191 0.14 8.92 -2.30
N PHE A 192 0.80 9.89 -2.84
CA PHE A 192 0.33 10.68 -3.96
C PHE A 192 1.41 10.70 -5.03
N SER A 193 1.03 10.56 -6.28
CA SER A 193 1.91 10.74 -7.41
C SER A 193 1.20 11.50 -8.52
N ALA A 194 1.97 12.30 -9.23
CA ALA A 194 1.54 13.06 -10.38
C ALA A 194 2.55 12.90 -11.52
N LEU A 195 2.04 12.75 -12.72
CA LEU A 195 2.80 12.73 -13.96
C LEU A 195 2.15 13.75 -14.88
N TRP A 196 2.86 14.80 -15.21
CA TRP A 196 2.42 15.89 -16.08
C TRP A 196 3.13 15.79 -17.41
N ASP A 197 2.40 15.98 -18.50
CA ASP A 197 3.01 16.18 -19.82
C ASP A 197 3.79 17.50 -19.82
N ALA A 198 5.00 17.49 -20.38
CA ALA A 198 5.88 18.65 -20.39
C ALA A 198 5.44 19.70 -21.43
N ASP A 199 4.80 19.26 -22.51
CA ASP A 199 4.32 20.13 -23.58
C ASP A 199 2.93 20.69 -23.26
N ASP A 200 2.16 20.00 -22.41
CA ASP A 200 0.85 20.42 -21.95
C ASP A 200 0.60 20.03 -20.49
N PHE A 201 0.93 20.91 -19.57
CA PHE A 201 0.66 20.74 -18.13
C PHE A 201 -0.83 20.55 -17.77
N GLY A 202 -1.74 20.80 -18.73
CA GLY A 202 -3.15 20.45 -18.59
C GLY A 202 -3.41 18.96 -18.76
N ASP A 203 -2.48 18.18 -19.32
CA ASP A 203 -2.54 16.72 -19.36
C ASP A 203 -1.71 16.13 -18.22
N ALA A 204 -2.41 15.46 -17.34
CA ALA A 204 -1.79 14.87 -16.15
C ALA A 204 -2.52 13.61 -15.70
N LEU A 205 -1.74 12.68 -15.15
CA LEU A 205 -2.22 11.51 -14.45
C LEU A 205 -1.86 11.65 -12.95
N TYR A 206 -2.89 11.74 -12.12
CA TYR A 206 -2.75 11.76 -10.66
C TYR A 206 -3.16 10.40 -10.10
N THR A 207 -2.40 9.92 -9.13
CA THR A 207 -2.76 8.72 -8.37
C THR A 207 -2.62 9.02 -6.89
N PHE A 208 -3.68 8.75 -6.14
CA PHE A 208 -3.71 8.87 -4.69
C PHE A 208 -4.05 7.51 -4.08
N SER A 209 -3.35 7.14 -3.04
CA SER A 209 -3.73 5.99 -2.22
C SER A 209 -3.68 6.34 -0.74
N ALA A 210 -4.59 5.75 0.03
CA ALA A 210 -4.61 5.83 1.47
C ALA A 210 -5.00 4.47 2.04
N GLY A 211 -4.18 3.92 2.93
CA GLY A 211 -4.33 2.58 3.45
C GLY A 211 -4.15 2.48 4.97
N LEU A 212 -4.80 1.48 5.53
CA LEU A 212 -4.59 1.03 6.91
C LEU A 212 -4.23 -0.45 6.85
N SER A 213 -3.11 -0.81 7.44
CA SER A 213 -2.72 -2.20 7.65
C SER A 213 -2.69 -2.53 9.14
N SER A 214 -3.12 -3.75 9.48
CA SER A 214 -3.10 -4.26 10.85
C SER A 214 -2.55 -5.68 10.89
N SER A 215 -1.48 -5.89 11.67
CA SER A 215 -0.87 -7.21 11.87
C SER A 215 -1.79 -8.11 12.69
N VAL A 216 -2.16 -9.25 12.13
CA VAL A 216 -2.93 -10.30 12.79
C VAL A 216 -1.99 -11.38 13.33
N LEU A 217 -0.95 -11.70 12.57
CA LEU A 217 0.14 -12.60 12.95
C LEU A 217 1.48 -11.94 12.61
N LYS A 218 2.62 -12.52 13.05
CA LYS A 218 3.96 -11.97 12.80
C LYS A 218 4.20 -11.59 11.32
N GLN A 219 3.70 -12.38 10.39
CA GLN A 219 3.93 -12.23 8.96
C GLN A 219 2.64 -11.96 8.16
N ILE A 220 1.47 -11.91 8.83
CA ILE A 220 0.18 -11.71 8.15
C ILE A 220 -0.47 -10.44 8.65
N GLU A 221 -0.82 -9.59 7.70
CA GLU A 221 -1.58 -8.36 7.93
C GLU A 221 -2.89 -8.37 7.14
N LEU A 222 -3.88 -7.68 7.67
CA LEU A 222 -5.05 -7.25 6.92
C LEU A 222 -4.82 -5.81 6.47
N LYS A 223 -5.02 -5.55 5.18
CA LYS A 223 -4.90 -4.21 4.58
C LYS A 223 -6.24 -3.81 3.98
N ILE A 224 -6.63 -2.57 4.24
CA ILE A 224 -7.67 -1.86 3.50
C ILE A 224 -7.04 -0.64 2.85
N GLU A 225 -7.41 -0.35 1.63
CA GLU A 225 -6.83 0.76 0.85
C GLU A 225 -7.87 1.39 -0.05
N LEU A 226 -7.88 2.71 -0.08
CA LEU A 226 -8.55 3.51 -1.09
C LEU A 226 -7.50 3.87 -2.15
N LEU A 227 -7.81 3.61 -3.39
CA LEU A 227 -7.01 4.01 -4.56
C LEU A 227 -7.86 4.91 -5.43
N ASP A 228 -7.33 6.07 -5.80
CA ASP A 228 -7.95 7.03 -6.71
C ASP A 228 -7.00 7.35 -7.85
N ALA A 229 -7.48 7.26 -9.08
CA ALA A 229 -6.72 7.57 -10.29
C ALA A 229 -7.50 8.58 -11.15
N TYR A 230 -6.91 9.74 -11.34
CA TYR A 230 -7.51 10.84 -12.08
C TYR A 230 -6.64 11.21 -13.29
N LYS A 231 -7.18 11.05 -14.51
CA LYS A 231 -6.57 11.54 -15.76
C LYS A 231 -7.32 12.79 -16.23
N THR A 232 -6.63 13.90 -16.36
CA THR A 232 -7.24 15.19 -16.70
C THR A 232 -7.79 15.19 -18.12
N ARG A 233 -7.07 14.53 -19.06
CA ARG A 233 -7.44 14.42 -20.48
C ARG A 233 -7.49 12.96 -20.88
N PRO A 234 -8.62 12.27 -20.71
CA PRO A 234 -8.81 10.94 -21.27
C PRO A 234 -8.87 11.03 -22.82
N PRO A 235 -8.61 9.92 -23.53
CA PRO A 235 -8.54 9.91 -25.00
C PRO A 235 -9.86 10.29 -25.68
N ASN A 236 -10.98 10.17 -24.99
CA ASN A 236 -12.30 10.59 -25.47
C ASN A 236 -13.24 10.97 -24.31
N ASP A 237 -14.37 11.62 -24.63
CA ASP A 237 -15.35 12.11 -23.64
C ASP A 237 -16.19 11.00 -22.98
N LEU A 238 -16.12 9.76 -23.45
CA LEU A 238 -16.84 8.62 -22.88
C LEU A 238 -16.07 8.03 -21.69
N VAL A 239 -14.76 8.22 -21.65
CA VAL A 239 -13.90 7.75 -20.57
C VAL A 239 -14.00 8.68 -19.37
N LYS A 240 -14.33 8.12 -18.20
CA LYS A 240 -14.36 8.89 -16.95
C LYS A 240 -12.95 9.32 -16.54
N LYS A 241 -12.85 10.56 -16.11
CA LYS A 241 -11.58 11.12 -15.62
C LYS A 241 -11.11 10.50 -14.32
N ASN A 242 -12.04 10.14 -13.45
CA ASN A 242 -11.77 9.65 -12.10
C ASN A 242 -12.26 8.22 -11.88
N ASP A 243 -11.39 7.35 -11.33
CA ASP A 243 -11.72 6.00 -10.90
C ASP A 243 -11.25 5.78 -9.47
N VAL A 244 -12.19 5.38 -8.64
CA VAL A 244 -11.95 5.08 -7.23
C VAL A 244 -12.14 3.60 -6.99
N ALA A 245 -11.15 2.95 -6.38
CA ALA A 245 -11.22 1.56 -5.96
C ALA A 245 -11.01 1.44 -4.45
N PHE A 246 -11.84 0.62 -3.81
CA PHE A 246 -11.66 0.23 -2.42
C PHE A 246 -11.17 -1.22 -2.38
N LEU A 247 -10.00 -1.42 -1.80
CA LEU A 247 -9.29 -2.69 -1.81
C LEU A 247 -9.21 -3.26 -0.40
N THR A 248 -9.42 -4.56 -0.29
CA THR A 248 -9.14 -5.32 0.93
C THR A 248 -8.24 -6.49 0.59
N ALA A 249 -7.21 -6.73 1.38
CA ALA A 249 -6.26 -7.81 1.11
C ALA A 249 -5.73 -8.44 2.40
N VAL A 250 -5.44 -9.73 2.32
CA VAL A 250 -4.55 -10.41 3.25
C VAL A 250 -3.13 -10.29 2.69
N VAL A 251 -2.22 -9.78 3.50
CA VAL A 251 -0.85 -9.45 3.10
C VAL A 251 0.12 -10.32 3.89
N TYR A 252 1.01 -11.01 3.18
CA TYR A 252 2.13 -11.73 3.75
C TYR A 252 3.39 -10.87 3.69
N LYS A 253 4.11 -10.75 4.81
CA LYS A 253 5.37 -10.01 4.95
C LYS A 253 6.55 -10.97 5.07
N PHE A 254 7.64 -10.68 4.40
CA PHE A 254 8.87 -11.47 4.41
C PHE A 254 10.11 -10.58 4.58
#